data_101d1fb9486bc0126b871773dfaa4113
#
_entry.id   101d1fb9486bc0126b871773dfaa4113
#
_cell.length_a   1.000
_cell.length_b   1.000
_cell.length_c   1.000
_cell.angle_alpha   90.00
_cell.angle_beta   90.00
_cell.angle_gamma   90.00
#
_symmetry.space_group_name_H-M   'P 1'
#
loop_
_entity.id
_entity.type
_entity.pdbx_description
1 polymer ?
#
loop_
_entity_poly.entity_id
_entity_poly.type
_entity_poly.pdbx_seq_one_letter_code
_entity_poly.pdbx_strand_id
1 'polypeptide(L)'
;MEKDSFKSVMYEYTEWPGDLIPYDDLHFISHRYNKVLGLCDSKDILEIGAGSSIAKKEMVNLSKSYTGIDISEKNISRLLKECEGLNLSLYVDNAESMQFEDNSFDLVIALAMVYYLDIEKFLSEVKRVLKPGGILFFCTSNVDVPGFHSAPGSKKYLNIGEWNEILRHYNFSPEFEGGFPQKSIIKLGLRAKLISHIKAFIVDTLGLNSLWRRARELSKGSLTSIPKQLNDFPEVKEELVKIKNHEDKIHKIIYCKSYNAS
;
A
#
# COMPACT_ATOMS: atom_id res chain seq x y z
N MET A 1 19.62 -8.20 20.99
CA MET A 1 20.30 -7.50 19.89
C MET A 1 19.97 -8.05 18.50
N GLU A 2 19.67 -9.33 18.29
CA GLU A 2 19.34 -9.89 16.95
C GLU A 2 17.90 -9.56 16.45
N LYS A 3 16.93 -9.36 17.33
CA LYS A 3 15.55 -9.04 16.93
C LYS A 3 15.37 -7.63 16.35
N ASP A 4 16.20 -6.68 16.73
CA ASP A 4 16.11 -5.30 16.23
C ASP A 4 16.80 -5.13 14.88
N SER A 5 17.86 -5.88 14.60
CA SER A 5 18.53 -5.89 13.29
C SER A 5 17.63 -6.50 12.20
N PHE A 6 16.83 -7.51 12.54
CA PHE A 6 15.88 -8.13 11.59
C PHE A 6 14.70 -7.20 11.25
N LYS A 7 14.24 -6.41 12.22
CA LYS A 7 13.20 -5.38 11.97
C LYS A 7 13.69 -4.28 11.02
N SER A 8 14.92 -3.77 11.21
CA SER A 8 15.45 -2.71 10.36
C SER A 8 15.60 -3.13 8.89
N VAL A 9 16.01 -4.36 8.62
CA VAL A 9 16.15 -4.90 7.26
C VAL A 9 14.80 -5.03 6.52
N MET A 10 13.70 -5.25 7.26
CA MET A 10 12.39 -5.47 6.65
C MET A 10 11.67 -4.20 6.20
N TYR A 11 11.90 -3.08 6.90
CA TYR A 11 11.35 -1.77 6.50
C TYR A 11 12.13 -1.12 5.33
N GLU A 12 13.24 -1.72 4.90
CA GLU A 12 14.05 -1.25 3.76
C GLU A 12 13.52 -1.74 2.40
N TYR A 13 12.49 -2.60 2.37
CA TYR A 13 11.94 -3.14 1.13
C TYR A 13 10.99 -2.12 0.49
N THR A 14 11.56 -1.16 -0.18
CA THR A 14 10.86 -0.09 -0.90
C THR A 14 11.14 -0.22 -2.39
N GLU A 15 10.11 -0.02 -3.21
CA GLU A 15 10.23 -0.03 -4.67
C GLU A 15 10.85 1.30 -5.13
N TRP A 16 12.04 1.25 -5.67
CA TRP A 16 12.75 2.43 -6.17
C TRP A 16 12.84 2.44 -7.69
N PRO A 17 12.86 3.63 -8.34
CA PRO A 17 13.22 3.73 -9.75
C PRO A 17 14.53 3.01 -10.05
N GLY A 18 14.52 2.17 -11.08
CA GLY A 18 15.66 1.32 -11.45
C GLY A 18 15.64 -0.09 -10.87
N ASP A 19 14.86 -0.38 -9.83
CA ASP A 19 14.71 -1.74 -9.30
C ASP A 19 14.05 -2.65 -10.33
N LEU A 20 14.44 -3.92 -10.33
CA LEU A 20 13.85 -4.93 -11.21
C LEU A 20 12.67 -5.61 -10.53
N ILE A 21 11.50 -5.48 -11.15
CA ILE A 21 10.26 -6.12 -10.69
C ILE A 21 9.57 -6.87 -11.82
N PRO A 22 8.65 -7.79 -11.53
CA PRO A 22 7.77 -8.37 -12.53
C PRO A 22 6.96 -7.29 -13.27
N TYR A 23 6.84 -7.40 -14.58
CA TYR A 23 6.14 -6.41 -15.42
C TYR A 23 4.70 -6.13 -14.92
N ASP A 24 3.99 -7.16 -14.49
CA ASP A 24 2.63 -7.00 -13.94
C ASP A 24 2.59 -6.13 -12.70
N ASP A 25 3.65 -6.11 -11.89
CA ASP A 25 3.71 -5.32 -10.66
C ASP A 25 3.85 -3.81 -10.97
N LEU A 26 4.39 -3.41 -12.14
CA LEU A 26 4.38 -2.02 -12.61
C LEU A 26 2.96 -1.46 -12.75
N HIS A 27 2.01 -2.26 -13.19
CA HIS A 27 0.62 -1.84 -13.33
C HIS A 27 0.00 -1.50 -11.97
N PHE A 28 0.35 -2.26 -10.90
CA PHE A 28 -0.11 -1.96 -9.55
C PHE A 28 0.47 -0.65 -9.03
N ILE A 29 1.76 -0.40 -9.29
CA ILE A 29 2.44 0.83 -8.91
C ILE A 29 1.81 2.03 -9.65
N SER A 30 1.74 1.96 -10.96
CA SER A 30 1.14 3.01 -11.79
C SER A 30 -0.28 3.36 -11.33
N HIS A 31 -1.11 2.35 -11.13
CA HIS A 31 -2.51 2.55 -10.79
C HIS A 31 -2.69 3.22 -9.41
N ARG A 32 -1.96 2.77 -8.37
CA ARG A 32 -2.09 3.36 -7.03
C ARG A 32 -1.67 4.83 -6.98
N TYR A 33 -0.59 5.19 -7.69
CA TYR A 33 -0.15 6.59 -7.74
C TYR A 33 -1.12 7.46 -8.56
N ASN A 34 -1.61 6.99 -9.70
CA ASN A 34 -2.63 7.73 -10.47
C ASN A 34 -3.91 7.99 -9.66
N LYS A 35 -4.34 7.04 -8.82
CA LYS A 35 -5.46 7.25 -7.88
C LYS A 35 -5.17 8.33 -6.85
N VAL A 36 -3.98 8.30 -6.27
CA VAL A 36 -3.55 9.31 -5.29
C VAL A 36 -3.51 10.70 -5.90
N LEU A 37 -2.94 10.86 -7.11
CA LEU A 37 -2.85 12.16 -7.76
C LEU A 37 -4.22 12.82 -7.94
N GLY A 38 -5.27 12.06 -8.22
CA GLY A 38 -6.64 12.57 -8.27
C GLY A 38 -7.20 13.09 -6.94
N LEU A 39 -6.48 12.89 -5.82
CA LEU A 39 -6.87 13.34 -4.49
C LEU A 39 -6.01 14.51 -3.97
N CYS A 40 -4.89 14.81 -4.62
CA CYS A 40 -3.85 15.71 -4.07
C CYS A 40 -4.17 17.19 -4.19
N ASP A 41 -5.02 17.58 -5.14
CA ASP A 41 -5.20 18.99 -5.52
C ASP A 41 -5.48 19.90 -4.34
N SER A 42 -4.60 20.90 -4.18
CA SER A 42 -4.69 21.99 -3.19
C SER A 42 -4.80 21.53 -1.72
N LYS A 43 -4.30 20.33 -1.37
CA LYS A 43 -4.38 19.74 -0.03
C LYS A 43 -3.07 19.81 0.73
N ASP A 44 -3.18 19.90 2.06
CA ASP A 44 -2.09 19.59 2.99
C ASP A 44 -2.02 18.06 3.12
N ILE A 45 -0.95 17.44 2.59
CA ILE A 45 -0.80 15.99 2.45
C ILE A 45 0.21 15.44 3.44
N LEU A 46 -0.14 14.31 4.06
CA LEU A 46 0.78 13.42 4.76
C LEU A 46 0.85 12.08 4.04
N GLU A 47 2.00 11.68 3.54
CA GLU A 47 2.27 10.32 3.06
C GLU A 47 3.02 9.53 4.10
N ILE A 48 2.42 8.41 4.54
CA ILE A 48 2.98 7.47 5.52
C ILE A 48 3.63 6.31 4.76
N GLY A 49 4.88 5.97 5.11
CA GLY A 49 5.71 5.05 4.33
C GLY A 49 6.12 5.68 3.00
N ALA A 50 6.56 6.94 3.04
CA ALA A 50 6.90 7.72 1.86
C ALA A 50 8.03 7.13 1.01
N GLY A 51 8.82 6.25 1.54
CA GLY A 51 9.93 5.42 1.04
C GLY A 51 10.48 5.64 -0.37
N SER A 52 9.65 5.83 -1.39
CA SER A 52 10.04 5.88 -2.81
C SER A 52 9.86 7.27 -3.43
N SER A 53 10.73 7.63 -4.39
CA SER A 53 10.61 8.91 -5.14
C SER A 53 9.56 8.89 -6.26
N ILE A 54 8.92 7.74 -6.51
CA ILE A 54 7.88 7.61 -7.56
C ILE A 54 6.74 8.58 -7.27
N ALA A 55 6.31 9.34 -8.29
CA ALA A 55 5.23 10.34 -8.25
C ALA A 55 5.39 11.49 -7.24
N LYS A 56 6.53 11.64 -6.56
CA LYS A 56 6.71 12.72 -5.57
C LYS A 56 6.62 14.11 -6.20
N LYS A 57 7.22 14.28 -7.37
CA LYS A 57 7.17 15.56 -8.10
C LYS A 57 5.74 15.95 -8.45
N GLU A 58 4.96 15.01 -8.94
CA GLU A 58 3.56 15.23 -9.31
C GLU A 58 2.71 15.53 -8.06
N MET A 59 2.89 14.79 -6.98
CA MET A 59 2.17 15.00 -5.72
C MET A 59 2.49 16.38 -5.12
N VAL A 60 3.78 16.76 -5.08
CA VAL A 60 4.21 18.07 -4.58
C VAL A 60 3.64 19.21 -5.42
N ASN A 61 3.64 19.08 -6.75
CA ASN A 61 3.12 20.12 -7.65
C ASN A 61 1.60 20.33 -7.55
N LEU A 62 0.86 19.29 -7.21
CA LEU A 62 -0.60 19.34 -7.06
C LEU A 62 -1.02 19.78 -5.67
N SER A 63 -0.24 19.47 -4.65
CA SER A 63 -0.60 19.73 -3.26
C SER A 63 -0.38 21.21 -2.87
N LYS A 64 -1.06 21.62 -1.81
CA LYS A 64 -0.76 22.87 -1.09
C LYS A 64 0.51 22.73 -0.27
N SER A 65 0.67 21.59 0.41
CA SER A 65 1.90 21.19 1.09
C SER A 65 2.03 19.67 1.04
N TYR A 66 3.27 19.17 1.00
CA TYR A 66 3.57 17.76 1.06
C TYR A 66 4.50 17.44 2.23
N THR A 67 4.07 16.52 3.05
CA THR A 67 4.87 15.93 4.13
C THR A 67 4.93 14.42 3.94
N GLY A 68 6.14 13.85 4.00
CA GLY A 68 6.35 12.41 3.95
C GLY A 68 7.04 11.90 5.21
N ILE A 69 6.58 10.77 5.73
CA ILE A 69 7.25 10.06 6.83
C ILE A 69 7.60 8.63 6.44
N ASP A 70 8.73 8.16 6.92
CA ASP A 70 9.15 6.77 6.85
C ASP A 70 9.92 6.41 8.12
N ILE A 71 9.78 5.19 8.62
CA ILE A 71 10.52 4.73 9.79
C ILE A 71 11.99 4.46 9.47
N SER A 72 12.34 4.29 8.19
CA SER A 72 13.68 4.03 7.70
C SER A 72 14.43 5.34 7.41
N GLU A 73 15.43 5.64 8.23
CA GLU A 73 16.35 6.77 8.00
C GLU A 73 17.03 6.68 6.62
N LYS A 74 17.32 5.46 6.17
CA LYS A 74 17.93 5.21 4.85
C LYS A 74 17.00 5.63 3.72
N ASN A 75 15.70 5.32 3.81
CA ASN A 75 14.71 5.73 2.82
C ASN A 75 14.58 7.25 2.79
N ILE A 76 14.46 7.91 3.94
CA ILE A 76 14.38 9.37 4.03
C ILE A 76 15.65 10.03 3.46
N SER A 77 16.83 9.55 3.83
CA SER A 77 18.09 10.07 3.32
C SER A 77 18.22 9.93 1.80
N ARG A 78 17.71 8.85 1.21
CA ARG A 78 17.68 8.65 -0.24
C ARG A 78 16.66 9.56 -0.90
N LEU A 79 15.44 9.67 -0.34
CA LEU A 79 14.40 10.57 -0.84
C LEU A 79 14.86 12.03 -0.89
N LEU A 80 15.52 12.52 0.16
CA LEU A 80 16.05 13.88 0.21
C LEU A 80 17.00 14.17 -0.97
N LYS A 81 17.80 13.18 -1.39
CA LYS A 81 18.70 13.30 -2.53
C LYS A 81 17.95 13.24 -3.88
N GLU A 82 17.02 12.30 -4.02
CA GLU A 82 16.30 12.09 -5.27
C GLU A 82 15.22 13.16 -5.54
N CYS A 83 14.73 13.81 -4.49
CA CYS A 83 13.74 14.88 -4.55
C CYS A 83 14.34 16.26 -4.30
N GLU A 84 15.66 16.43 -4.47
CA GLU A 84 16.32 17.72 -4.31
C GLU A 84 15.69 18.80 -5.18
N GLY A 85 15.42 19.97 -4.59
CA GLY A 85 14.76 21.10 -5.26
C GLY A 85 13.23 21.05 -5.28
N LEU A 86 12.60 19.97 -4.80
CA LEU A 86 11.15 19.95 -4.58
C LEU A 86 10.80 20.59 -3.23
N ASN A 87 9.67 21.30 -3.18
CA ASN A 87 9.13 21.89 -1.95
C ASN A 87 8.36 20.84 -1.13
N LEU A 88 9.10 20.01 -0.37
CA LEU A 88 8.54 18.94 0.45
C LEU A 88 9.24 18.87 1.82
N SER A 89 8.52 18.31 2.81
CA SER A 89 9.06 18.01 4.13
C SER A 89 9.15 16.51 4.32
N LEU A 90 10.30 16.00 4.76
CA LEU A 90 10.52 14.56 4.98
C LEU A 90 11.06 14.33 6.39
N TYR A 91 10.48 13.35 7.11
CA TYR A 91 10.88 13.04 8.48
C TYR A 91 11.02 11.54 8.68
N VAL A 92 12.01 11.16 9.49
CA VAL A 92 12.04 9.83 10.09
C VAL A 92 11.04 9.82 11.24
N ASP A 93 9.91 9.14 11.07
CA ASP A 93 8.85 9.14 12.08
C ASP A 93 8.07 7.82 12.06
N ASN A 94 7.37 7.55 13.16
CA ASN A 94 6.58 6.34 13.36
C ASN A 94 5.09 6.64 13.19
N ALA A 95 4.45 5.99 12.21
CA ALA A 95 3.02 6.12 11.94
C ALA A 95 2.10 5.72 13.11
N GLU A 96 2.63 4.99 14.10
CA GLU A 96 1.92 4.56 15.31
C GLU A 96 2.03 5.60 16.47
N SER A 97 2.80 6.70 16.27
CA SER A 97 3.02 7.78 17.25
C SER A 97 3.69 8.97 16.55
N MET A 98 2.91 9.76 15.81
CA MET A 98 3.41 10.82 14.94
C MET A 98 3.64 12.15 15.67
N GLN A 99 4.66 12.90 15.26
CA GLN A 99 5.08 14.18 15.86
C GLN A 99 4.35 15.41 15.26
N PHE A 100 3.13 15.24 14.78
CA PHE A 100 2.35 16.32 14.17
C PHE A 100 1.23 16.79 15.08
N GLU A 101 0.84 18.04 14.91
CA GLU A 101 -0.30 18.66 15.59
C GLU A 101 -1.61 18.01 15.14
N ASP A 102 -2.64 18.08 15.98
CA ASP A 102 -4.00 17.66 15.63
C ASP A 102 -4.54 18.47 14.47
N ASN A 103 -5.35 17.85 13.60
CA ASN A 103 -6.04 18.52 12.50
C ASN A 103 -5.10 19.25 11.52
N SER A 104 -3.94 18.67 11.22
CA SER A 104 -2.91 19.29 10.36
C SER A 104 -3.10 19.00 8.88
N PHE A 105 -3.70 17.84 8.52
CA PHE A 105 -3.71 17.36 7.14
C PHE A 105 -5.13 17.22 6.58
N ASP A 106 -5.26 17.52 5.27
CA ASP A 106 -6.49 17.29 4.50
C ASP A 106 -6.55 15.87 3.93
N LEU A 107 -5.36 15.28 3.67
CA LEU A 107 -5.22 13.95 3.07
C LEU A 107 -4.06 13.20 3.72
N VAL A 108 -4.35 12.02 4.25
CA VAL A 108 -3.35 11.03 4.69
C VAL A 108 -3.34 9.87 3.71
N ILE A 109 -2.15 9.49 3.25
CA ILE A 109 -1.92 8.44 2.24
C ILE A 109 -1.05 7.35 2.85
N ALA A 110 -1.45 6.06 2.66
CA ALA A 110 -0.66 4.90 3.11
C ALA A 110 -0.72 3.79 2.04
N LEU A 111 0.29 3.71 1.16
CA LEU A 111 0.29 2.83 0.00
C LEU A 111 1.02 1.52 0.29
N ALA A 112 0.29 0.40 0.27
CA ALA A 112 0.82 -0.97 0.39
C ALA A 112 1.72 -1.19 1.62
N MET A 113 1.40 -0.54 2.76
CA MET A 113 2.21 -0.60 3.97
C MET A 113 1.40 -0.82 5.27
N VAL A 114 0.08 -0.63 5.24
CA VAL A 114 -0.78 -0.70 6.45
C VAL A 114 -0.70 -2.03 7.19
N TYR A 115 -0.39 -3.11 6.52
CA TYR A 115 -0.25 -4.44 7.11
C TYR A 115 1.04 -4.65 7.94
N TYR A 116 1.95 -3.67 7.97
CA TYR A 116 3.11 -3.64 8.85
C TYR A 116 2.85 -2.94 10.18
N LEU A 117 1.71 -2.26 10.31
CA LEU A 117 1.38 -1.42 11.45
C LEU A 117 0.52 -2.13 12.51
N ASP A 118 0.56 -1.62 13.71
CA ASP A 118 -0.51 -1.78 14.70
C ASP A 118 -1.68 -0.91 14.23
N ILE A 119 -2.72 -1.54 13.73
CA ILE A 119 -3.82 -0.85 13.03
C ILE A 119 -4.57 0.10 13.98
N GLU A 120 -4.74 -0.27 15.24
CA GLU A 120 -5.46 0.58 16.21
C GLU A 120 -4.67 1.86 16.52
N LYS A 121 -3.37 1.74 16.77
CA LYS A 121 -2.50 2.91 16.99
C LYS A 121 -2.42 3.78 15.74
N PHE A 122 -2.24 3.15 14.57
CA PHE A 122 -2.23 3.86 13.29
C PHE A 122 -3.51 4.66 13.06
N LEU A 123 -4.68 4.04 13.22
CA LEU A 123 -5.97 4.72 13.00
C LEU A 123 -6.23 5.81 14.05
N SER A 124 -5.80 5.62 15.30
CA SER A 124 -5.85 6.66 16.33
C SER A 124 -5.06 7.90 15.93
N GLU A 125 -3.81 7.70 15.48
CA GLU A 125 -2.94 8.80 15.03
C GLU A 125 -3.46 9.46 13.75
N VAL A 126 -3.89 8.66 12.75
CA VAL A 126 -4.50 9.19 11.52
C VAL A 126 -5.74 10.03 11.83
N LYS A 127 -6.61 9.56 12.76
CA LYS A 127 -7.77 10.30 13.19
C LYS A 127 -7.39 11.63 13.83
N ARG A 128 -6.34 11.65 14.64
CA ARG A 128 -5.85 12.85 15.34
C ARG A 128 -5.28 13.89 14.37
N VAL A 129 -4.44 13.48 13.42
CA VAL A 129 -3.76 14.42 12.51
C VAL A 129 -4.62 14.88 11.35
N LEU A 130 -5.67 14.15 10.98
CA LEU A 130 -6.61 14.54 9.93
C LEU A 130 -7.55 15.63 10.42
N LYS A 131 -7.72 16.66 9.60
CA LYS A 131 -8.77 17.67 9.77
C LYS A 131 -10.17 17.02 9.74
N PRO A 132 -11.18 17.64 10.37
CA PRO A 132 -12.58 17.24 10.16
C PRO A 132 -12.93 17.23 8.65
N GLY A 133 -13.52 16.15 8.17
CA GLY A 133 -13.78 15.94 6.74
C GLY A 133 -12.56 15.56 5.90
N GLY A 134 -11.37 15.47 6.50
CA GLY A 134 -10.15 15.00 5.83
C GLY A 134 -10.25 13.55 5.37
N ILE A 135 -9.37 13.15 4.48
CA ILE A 135 -9.42 11.86 3.79
C ILE A 135 -8.24 10.99 4.21
N LEU A 136 -8.53 9.78 4.65
CA LEU A 136 -7.56 8.68 4.67
C LEU A 136 -7.69 7.89 3.36
N PHE A 137 -6.61 7.76 2.60
CA PHE A 137 -6.52 6.89 1.44
C PHE A 137 -5.43 5.85 1.62
N PHE A 138 -5.77 4.57 1.48
CA PHE A 138 -4.77 3.51 1.49
C PHE A 138 -5.09 2.42 0.47
N CYS A 139 -4.08 1.62 0.12
CA CYS A 139 -4.29 0.38 -0.59
C CYS A 139 -3.59 -0.79 0.11
N THR A 140 -4.17 -1.97 -0.03
CA THR A 140 -3.67 -3.21 0.55
C THR A 140 -3.98 -4.40 -0.35
N SER A 141 -3.24 -5.49 -0.17
CA SER A 141 -3.58 -6.75 -0.81
C SER A 141 -4.83 -7.34 -0.19
N ASN A 142 -5.68 -7.95 -1.01
CA ASN A 142 -6.90 -8.61 -0.56
C ASN A 142 -6.59 -10.02 -0.04
N VAL A 143 -6.80 -10.23 1.25
CA VAL A 143 -6.54 -11.50 1.94
C VAL A 143 -7.52 -12.62 1.54
N ASP A 144 -8.71 -12.27 1.08
CA ASP A 144 -9.76 -13.24 0.70
C ASP A 144 -9.56 -13.83 -0.71
N VAL A 145 -8.59 -13.32 -1.47
CA VAL A 145 -8.30 -13.85 -2.80
C VAL A 145 -7.52 -15.16 -2.67
N PRO A 146 -8.01 -16.25 -3.30
CA PRO A 146 -7.31 -17.53 -3.29
C PRO A 146 -5.85 -17.41 -3.78
N GLY A 147 -4.93 -17.95 -2.99
CA GLY A 147 -3.48 -17.85 -3.26
C GLY A 147 -2.86 -16.53 -2.79
N PHE A 148 -3.54 -15.79 -1.91
CA PHE A 148 -2.91 -14.71 -1.17
C PHE A 148 -1.75 -15.24 -0.32
N HIS A 149 -0.67 -14.46 -0.28
CA HIS A 149 0.47 -14.70 0.61
C HIS A 149 0.85 -13.37 1.27
N SER A 150 1.02 -13.42 2.59
CA SER A 150 1.45 -12.26 3.36
C SER A 150 2.86 -11.82 2.98
N ALA A 151 3.10 -10.51 3.00
CA ALA A 151 4.45 -9.98 2.87
C ALA A 151 5.33 -10.37 4.07
N PRO A 152 6.63 -10.63 3.88
CA PRO A 152 7.53 -10.90 4.99
C PRO A 152 7.45 -9.80 6.04
N GLY A 153 7.31 -10.19 7.30
CA GLY A 153 7.24 -9.27 8.44
C GLY A 153 5.97 -8.47 8.60
N SER A 154 4.97 -8.69 7.76
CA SER A 154 3.65 -8.11 8.01
C SER A 154 3.11 -8.57 9.38
N LYS A 155 2.49 -7.64 10.11
CA LYS A 155 1.85 -7.94 11.39
C LYS A 155 0.49 -8.59 11.17
N LYS A 156 -0.37 -7.95 10.38
CA LYS A 156 -1.74 -8.44 10.15
C LYS A 156 -2.29 -7.87 8.82
N TYR A 157 -2.94 -8.73 8.06
CA TYR A 157 -3.84 -8.32 6.99
C TYR A 157 -5.29 -8.41 7.47
N LEU A 158 -6.08 -7.41 7.16
CA LEU A 158 -7.51 -7.40 7.41
C LEU A 158 -8.26 -7.62 6.09
N ASN A 159 -9.37 -8.36 6.15
CA ASN A 159 -10.31 -8.41 5.05
C ASN A 159 -11.17 -7.13 5.00
N ILE A 160 -12.00 -6.98 3.97
CA ILE A 160 -12.80 -5.76 3.78
C ILE A 160 -13.82 -5.57 4.91
N GLY A 161 -14.42 -6.64 5.42
CA GLY A 161 -15.34 -6.59 6.55
C GLY A 161 -14.67 -6.08 7.82
N GLU A 162 -13.52 -6.65 8.16
CA GLU A 162 -12.70 -6.21 9.31
C GLU A 162 -12.25 -4.74 9.15
N TRP A 163 -11.82 -4.32 7.92
CA TRP A 163 -11.51 -2.92 7.65
C TRP A 163 -12.71 -2.00 7.83
N ASN A 164 -13.89 -2.40 7.34
CA ASN A 164 -15.11 -1.61 7.50
C ASN A 164 -15.48 -1.44 8.98
N GLU A 165 -15.40 -2.50 9.77
CA GLU A 165 -15.71 -2.46 11.20
C GLU A 165 -14.75 -1.54 11.98
N ILE A 166 -13.45 -1.74 11.80
CA ILE A 166 -12.46 -0.97 12.56
C ILE A 166 -12.46 0.51 12.14
N LEU A 167 -12.59 0.82 10.84
CA LEU A 167 -12.66 2.21 10.38
C LEU A 167 -13.87 2.93 10.95
N ARG A 168 -15.05 2.28 10.98
CA ARG A 168 -16.26 2.85 11.60
C ARG A 168 -16.13 3.04 13.10
N HIS A 169 -15.44 2.14 13.79
CA HIS A 169 -15.13 2.29 15.22
C HIS A 169 -14.33 3.58 15.50
N TYR A 170 -13.42 3.96 14.60
CA TYR A 170 -12.68 5.23 14.67
C TYR A 170 -13.40 6.42 14.03
N ASN A 171 -14.71 6.32 13.78
CA ASN A 171 -15.54 7.35 13.15
C ASN A 171 -15.08 7.75 11.75
N PHE A 172 -14.62 6.81 10.96
CA PHE A 172 -14.41 6.96 9.53
C PHE A 172 -15.61 6.44 8.72
N SER A 173 -15.82 7.04 7.55
CA SER A 173 -16.81 6.58 6.57
C SER A 173 -16.09 5.95 5.36
N PRO A 174 -15.82 4.63 5.36
CA PRO A 174 -15.03 3.98 4.33
C PRO A 174 -15.83 3.69 3.04
N GLU A 175 -15.17 3.90 1.90
CA GLU A 175 -15.57 3.43 0.58
C GLU A 175 -14.48 2.50 0.05
N PHE A 176 -14.87 1.32 -0.44
CA PHE A 176 -13.92 0.31 -0.94
C PHE A 176 -14.08 0.11 -2.45
N GLU A 177 -12.94 0.02 -3.13
CA GLU A 177 -12.86 -0.35 -4.54
C GLU A 177 -11.88 -1.51 -4.72
N GLY A 178 -12.24 -2.48 -5.57
CA GLY A 178 -11.38 -3.61 -5.95
C GLY A 178 -10.75 -3.39 -7.31
N GLY A 179 -9.44 -3.65 -7.41
CA GLY A 179 -8.69 -3.62 -8.67
C GLY A 179 -7.99 -4.92 -8.98
N PHE A 180 -7.67 -5.13 -10.24
CA PHE A 180 -6.90 -6.28 -10.73
C PHE A 180 -7.57 -7.63 -10.43
N PRO A 181 -8.71 -7.93 -11.09
CA PRO A 181 -9.42 -9.18 -10.89
C PRO A 181 -8.55 -10.37 -11.28
N GLN A 182 -8.55 -11.39 -10.43
CA GLN A 182 -7.80 -12.61 -10.69
C GLN A 182 -8.53 -13.48 -11.73
N LYS A 183 -8.21 -13.25 -13.01
CA LYS A 183 -8.86 -13.91 -14.17
C LYS A 183 -8.85 -15.46 -14.09
N SER A 184 -7.85 -16.03 -13.43
CA SER A 184 -7.73 -17.49 -13.25
C SER A 184 -8.80 -18.06 -12.31
N ILE A 185 -9.30 -17.29 -11.34
CA ILE A 185 -10.31 -17.76 -10.36
C ILE A 185 -11.70 -17.83 -10.99
N ILE A 186 -12.02 -16.93 -11.89
CA ILE A 186 -13.30 -16.90 -12.60
C ILE A 186 -13.49 -18.16 -13.44
N LYS A 187 -12.39 -18.76 -13.95
CA LYS A 187 -12.39 -19.94 -14.81
C LYS A 187 -12.12 -21.28 -14.08
N LEU A 188 -11.66 -21.24 -12.83
CA LEU A 188 -11.28 -22.44 -12.08
C LEU A 188 -12.44 -22.98 -11.26
N GLY A 189 -12.92 -24.19 -11.63
CA GLY A 189 -13.90 -24.94 -10.84
C GLY A 189 -13.41 -25.26 -9.42
N LEU A 190 -14.33 -25.69 -8.53
CA LEU A 190 -14.10 -26.00 -7.12
C LEU A 190 -12.84 -26.86 -6.83
N ARG A 191 -12.51 -27.80 -7.73
CA ARG A 191 -11.31 -28.67 -7.59
C ARG A 191 -9.99 -27.92 -7.63
N ALA A 192 -9.88 -26.90 -8.47
CA ALA A 192 -8.64 -26.13 -8.57
C ALA A 192 -8.48 -25.13 -7.40
N LYS A 193 -9.59 -24.65 -6.82
CA LYS A 193 -9.57 -23.87 -5.57
C LYS A 193 -9.04 -24.73 -4.41
N LEU A 194 -9.50 -25.97 -4.30
CA LEU A 194 -9.02 -26.91 -3.27
C LEU A 194 -7.52 -27.21 -3.43
N ILE A 195 -7.06 -27.44 -4.67
CA ILE A 195 -5.64 -27.69 -4.95
C ILE A 195 -4.76 -26.48 -4.60
N SER A 196 -5.23 -25.26 -4.83
CA SER A 196 -4.48 -24.04 -4.47
C SER A 196 -4.32 -23.88 -2.96
N HIS A 197 -5.35 -24.18 -2.18
CA HIS A 197 -5.29 -24.15 -0.72
C HIS A 197 -4.37 -25.24 -0.14
N ILE A 198 -4.43 -26.46 -0.70
CA ILE A 198 -3.55 -27.55 -0.30
C ILE A 198 -2.09 -27.23 -0.61
N LYS A 199 -1.81 -26.64 -1.79
CA LYS A 199 -0.45 -26.19 -2.14
C LYS A 199 0.06 -25.09 -1.20
N ALA A 200 -0.76 -24.08 -0.89
CA ALA A 200 -0.38 -23.03 0.05
C ALA A 200 -0.06 -23.61 1.44
N PHE A 201 -0.91 -24.49 1.95
CA PHE A 201 -0.68 -25.17 3.22
C PHE A 201 0.62 -25.99 3.25
N ILE A 202 0.92 -26.74 2.18
CA ILE A 202 2.15 -27.54 2.06
C ILE A 202 3.39 -26.62 2.04
N VAL A 203 3.35 -25.51 1.29
CA VAL A 203 4.45 -24.56 1.18
C VAL A 203 4.75 -23.89 2.53
N ASP A 204 3.72 -23.51 3.28
CA ASP A 204 3.85 -22.90 4.60
C ASP A 204 4.36 -23.93 5.64
N THR A 205 3.81 -25.16 5.64
CA THR A 205 4.16 -26.20 6.60
C THR A 205 5.59 -26.71 6.42
N LEU A 206 6.10 -26.74 5.19
CA LEU A 206 7.44 -27.22 4.87
C LEU A 206 8.49 -26.08 4.85
N GLY A 207 8.14 -24.85 5.15
CA GLY A 207 9.04 -23.71 5.15
C GLY A 207 9.60 -23.36 3.75
N LEU A 208 8.93 -23.80 2.67
CA LEU A 208 9.38 -23.64 1.29
C LEU A 208 9.04 -22.27 0.67
N ASN A 209 8.61 -21.32 1.50
CA ASN A 209 8.18 -19.98 1.06
C ASN A 209 9.21 -19.22 0.21
N SER A 210 10.51 -19.37 0.52
CA SER A 210 11.58 -18.72 -0.24
C SER A 210 11.77 -19.34 -1.64
N LEU A 211 11.70 -20.67 -1.74
CA LEU A 211 11.79 -21.39 -3.02
C LEU A 211 10.55 -21.15 -3.87
N TRP A 212 9.37 -21.14 -3.26
CA TRP A 212 8.11 -20.87 -3.94
C TRP A 212 8.05 -19.43 -4.47
N ARG A 213 8.51 -18.45 -3.68
CA ARG A 213 8.62 -17.06 -4.11
C ARG A 213 9.53 -16.95 -5.34
N ARG A 214 10.71 -17.60 -5.31
CA ARG A 214 11.65 -17.60 -6.43
C ARG A 214 11.07 -18.27 -7.69
N ALA A 215 10.36 -19.39 -7.53
CA ALA A 215 9.66 -20.05 -8.64
C ALA A 215 8.52 -19.20 -9.21
N ARG A 216 7.78 -18.47 -8.35
CA ARG A 216 6.71 -17.56 -8.75
C ARG A 216 7.24 -16.30 -9.43
N GLU A 217 8.37 -15.76 -8.97
CA GLU A 217 9.07 -14.66 -9.65
C GLU A 217 9.50 -15.07 -11.05
N LEU A 218 10.01 -16.29 -11.24
CA LEU A 218 10.35 -16.84 -12.54
C LEU A 218 9.13 -17.12 -13.43
N SER A 219 7.94 -17.29 -12.86
CA SER A 219 6.68 -17.53 -13.59
C SER A 219 5.88 -16.28 -13.92
N LYS A 220 6.22 -15.13 -13.33
CA LYS A 220 5.51 -13.85 -13.48
C LYS A 220 5.88 -13.04 -14.74
N GLY A 221 6.58 -13.61 -15.69
CA GLY A 221 6.98 -12.91 -16.91
C GLY A 221 8.36 -12.23 -16.82
N SER A 222 8.72 -11.44 -17.82
CA SER A 222 9.99 -10.75 -17.88
C SER A 222 10.12 -9.72 -16.76
N LEU A 223 11.28 -9.70 -16.10
CA LEU A 223 11.63 -8.61 -15.19
C LEU A 223 11.81 -7.32 -15.98
N THR A 224 11.37 -6.24 -15.40
CA THR A 224 11.50 -4.90 -15.96
C THR A 224 11.94 -3.91 -14.89
N SER A 225 12.58 -2.84 -15.33
CA SER A 225 13.02 -1.78 -14.41
C SER A 225 11.87 -0.82 -14.11
N ILE A 226 11.74 -0.42 -12.85
CA ILE A 226 10.81 0.63 -12.44
C ILE A 226 11.22 1.95 -13.11
N PRO A 227 10.32 2.61 -13.87
CA PRO A 227 10.60 3.90 -14.48
C PRO A 227 10.88 5.01 -13.45
N LYS A 228 11.65 6.03 -13.87
CA LYS A 228 11.93 7.20 -13.03
C LYS A 228 10.77 8.19 -12.97
N GLN A 229 10.00 8.30 -14.05
CA GLN A 229 8.89 9.24 -14.17
C GLN A 229 7.58 8.47 -14.29
N LEU A 230 6.54 8.99 -13.67
CA LEU A 230 5.23 8.31 -13.68
C LEU A 230 4.66 8.18 -15.10
N ASN A 231 4.93 9.12 -15.98
CA ASN A 231 4.50 9.09 -17.38
C ASN A 231 5.14 7.95 -18.21
N ASP A 232 6.25 7.38 -17.73
CA ASP A 232 6.93 6.26 -18.39
C ASP A 232 6.37 4.90 -17.96
N PHE A 233 5.44 4.90 -17.00
CA PHE A 233 4.75 3.68 -16.59
C PHE A 233 3.73 3.23 -17.64
N PRO A 234 3.43 1.93 -17.72
CA PRO A 234 2.40 1.46 -18.63
C PRO A 234 1.04 2.06 -18.29
N GLU A 235 0.28 2.42 -19.33
CA GLU A 235 -1.10 2.85 -19.16
C GLU A 235 -1.94 1.70 -18.56
N VAL A 236 -2.60 1.96 -17.44
CA VAL A 236 -3.46 0.99 -16.79
C VAL A 236 -4.91 1.29 -17.15
N LYS A 237 -5.51 0.40 -17.96
CA LYS A 237 -6.93 0.47 -18.35
C LYS A 237 -7.86 -0.28 -17.39
N GLU A 238 -7.36 -0.62 -16.20
CA GLU A 238 -8.14 -1.36 -15.21
C GLU A 238 -9.13 -0.43 -14.53
N GLU A 239 -10.42 -0.70 -14.70
CA GLU A 239 -11.47 0.01 -13.97
C GLU A 239 -11.60 -0.57 -12.56
N LEU A 240 -11.65 0.30 -11.55
CA LEU A 240 -11.96 -0.09 -10.19
C LEU A 240 -13.45 -0.39 -10.05
N VAL A 241 -13.75 -1.44 -9.34
CA VAL A 241 -15.13 -1.87 -9.05
C VAL A 241 -15.49 -1.50 -7.62
N LYS A 242 -16.54 -0.70 -7.42
CA LYS A 242 -17.08 -0.43 -6.09
C LYS A 242 -17.54 -1.71 -5.41
N ILE A 243 -17.05 -1.94 -4.19
CA ILE A 243 -17.41 -3.10 -3.38
C ILE A 243 -18.57 -2.72 -2.47
N LYS A 244 -19.75 -3.31 -2.71
CA LYS A 244 -20.99 -2.95 -2.00
C LYS A 244 -21.25 -3.76 -0.73
N ASN A 245 -20.81 -5.02 -0.69
CA ASN A 245 -21.20 -5.98 0.36
C ASN A 245 -20.08 -6.28 1.37
N HIS A 246 -19.04 -5.46 1.41
CA HIS A 246 -17.88 -5.66 2.29
C HIS A 246 -17.19 -7.03 2.14
N GLU A 247 -17.40 -7.71 1.03
CA GLU A 247 -16.74 -8.95 0.66
C GLU A 247 -16.24 -8.86 -0.78
N ASP A 248 -15.01 -9.28 -1.01
CA ASP A 248 -14.44 -9.42 -2.35
C ASP A 248 -13.46 -10.58 -2.37
N LYS A 249 -13.69 -11.55 -3.26
CA LYS A 249 -12.83 -12.72 -3.44
C LYS A 249 -12.18 -12.76 -4.83
N ILE A 250 -12.25 -11.65 -5.55
CA ILE A 250 -11.85 -11.58 -6.97
C ILE A 250 -10.68 -10.64 -7.18
N HIS A 251 -10.73 -9.42 -6.62
CA HIS A 251 -9.75 -8.38 -6.86
C HIS A 251 -8.55 -8.52 -5.93
N LYS A 252 -7.34 -8.46 -6.51
CA LYS A 252 -6.08 -8.65 -5.77
C LYS A 252 -5.73 -7.48 -4.85
N ILE A 253 -6.12 -6.28 -5.26
CA ILE A 253 -5.82 -5.04 -4.54
C ILE A 253 -7.12 -4.39 -4.12
N ILE A 254 -7.19 -4.00 -2.85
CA ILE A 254 -8.26 -3.20 -2.28
C ILE A 254 -7.75 -1.78 -2.07
N TYR A 255 -8.52 -0.82 -2.57
CA TYR A 255 -8.34 0.60 -2.31
C TYR A 255 -9.43 1.05 -1.35
N CYS A 256 -9.03 1.78 -0.33
CA CYS A 256 -9.96 2.38 0.62
C CYS A 256 -9.78 3.88 0.62
N LYS A 257 -10.87 4.60 0.39
CA LYS A 257 -11.01 6.02 0.63
C LYS A 257 -11.97 6.22 1.79
N SER A 258 -11.52 6.87 2.84
CA SER A 258 -12.31 7.01 4.05
C SER A 258 -12.29 8.45 4.55
N TYR A 259 -13.46 8.96 4.87
CA TYR A 259 -13.63 10.33 5.35
C TYR A 259 -13.62 10.36 6.87
N ASN A 260 -12.86 11.30 7.43
CA ASN A 260 -12.88 11.60 8.84
C ASN A 260 -14.22 12.25 9.21
N ALA A 261 -15.17 11.45 9.71
CA ALA A 261 -16.42 11.98 10.23
C ALA A 261 -16.15 12.76 11.53
N SER A 262 -16.62 13.99 11.54
CA SER A 262 -16.53 14.91 12.69
C SER A 262 -17.35 14.39 13.88
#